data_0aac1d7a11270596129551eab2418367
#
_entry.id   0aac1d7a11270596129551eab2418367
#
_cell.length_a   1.000
_cell.length_b   1.000
_cell.length_c   1.000
_cell.angle_alpha   90.00
_cell.angle_beta   90.00
_cell.angle_gamma   90.00
#
_symmetry.space_group_name_H-M   'P 1'
#
loop_
_entity.id
_entity.type
_entity.pdbx_description
1 polymer ?
#
loop_
_entity_poly.entity_id
_entity_poly.type
_entity_poly.pdbx_seq_one_letter_code
_entity_poly.pdbx_strand_id
1 'polypeptide(L)'
;MLLDTPICDFGWKAPDFTLKDPDGNSHTLADNLGGKGVLVMFICNHCPYVVAIAERLAADTAVLMGEGVNVLAVMSNDYRMVRADSPPEMKKFAAHYGSFPREQMPSMGCSIKWR
;
A
#
# COMPACT_ATOMS: atom_id res chain seq x y z
N MET A 1 4.93 19.89 6.51
CA MET A 1 4.47 20.70 5.37
C MET A 1 3.12 20.16 4.93
N LEU A 2 2.14 21.02 4.87
CA LEU A 2 0.83 20.68 4.32
C LEU A 2 0.86 20.94 2.82
N LEU A 3 0.52 19.93 2.04
CA LEU A 3 0.40 20.02 0.59
C LEU A 3 -1.05 19.78 0.21
N ASP A 4 -1.56 20.58 -0.72
CA ASP A 4 -2.88 20.34 -1.30
C ASP A 4 -2.83 19.11 -2.20
N THR A 5 -3.90 18.32 -2.16
CA THR A 5 -4.05 17.21 -3.08
C THR A 5 -4.38 17.72 -4.49
N PRO A 6 -3.87 17.08 -5.55
CA PRO A 6 -4.33 17.39 -6.90
C PRO A 6 -5.82 17.09 -7.05
N ILE A 7 -6.45 17.74 -8.03
CA ILE A 7 -7.85 17.48 -8.39
C ILE A 7 -7.95 16.03 -8.85
N CYS A 8 -8.95 15.32 -8.33
CA CYS A 8 -9.21 13.93 -8.69
C CYS A 8 -9.70 13.83 -10.13
N ASP A 9 -9.01 13.05 -10.95
CA ASP A 9 -9.38 12.77 -12.34
C ASP A 9 -10.12 11.43 -12.42
N PHE A 10 -11.41 11.47 -12.16
CA PHE A 10 -12.25 10.27 -12.22
C PHE A 10 -12.29 9.70 -13.63
N GLY A 11 -12.13 8.39 -13.74
CA GLY A 11 -12.07 7.69 -15.02
C GLY A 11 -10.68 7.63 -15.64
N TRP A 12 -9.67 8.24 -15.01
CA TRP A 12 -8.29 8.07 -15.44
C TRP A 12 -7.85 6.62 -15.29
N LYS A 13 -7.34 6.05 -16.39
CA LYS A 13 -6.88 4.67 -16.38
C LYS A 13 -5.51 4.58 -15.70
N ALA A 14 -5.45 3.88 -14.59
CA ALA A 14 -4.19 3.65 -13.89
C ALA A 14 -3.23 2.83 -14.76
N PRO A 15 -1.96 3.27 -14.92
CA PRO A 15 -0.94 2.47 -15.60
C PRO A 15 -0.63 1.22 -14.78
N ASP A 16 -0.27 0.14 -15.45
CA ASP A 16 0.24 -1.04 -14.77
C ASP A 16 1.60 -0.75 -14.12
N PHE A 17 1.89 -1.44 -13.04
CA PHE A 17 3.16 -1.33 -12.34
C PHE A 17 3.62 -2.69 -11.83
N THR A 18 4.90 -2.82 -11.56
CA THR A 18 5.48 -3.99 -10.92
C THR A 18 6.22 -3.55 -9.66
N LEU A 19 5.84 -4.11 -8.51
CA LEU A 19 6.42 -3.82 -7.22
C LEU A 19 6.85 -5.10 -6.53
N LYS A 20 7.84 -5.00 -5.66
CA LYS A 20 8.29 -6.12 -4.83
C LYS A 20 7.67 -6.02 -3.44
N ASP A 21 7.24 -7.16 -2.91
CA ASP A 21 6.87 -7.28 -1.51
C ASP A 21 8.11 -7.36 -0.60
N PRO A 22 7.96 -7.32 0.73
CA PRO A 22 9.10 -7.44 1.65
C PRO A 22 9.88 -8.75 1.54
N ASP A 23 9.31 -9.77 0.93
CA ASP A 23 9.97 -11.07 0.68
C ASP A 23 10.68 -11.13 -0.68
N GLY A 24 10.57 -10.08 -1.49
CA GLY A 24 11.21 -9.98 -2.80
C GLY A 24 10.37 -10.52 -3.96
N ASN A 25 9.13 -10.96 -3.72
CA ASN A 25 8.21 -11.39 -4.77
C ASN A 25 7.67 -10.19 -5.53
N SER A 26 7.50 -10.35 -6.84
CA SER A 26 6.95 -9.29 -7.70
C SER A 26 5.43 -9.34 -7.77
N HIS A 27 4.81 -8.18 -7.69
CA HIS A 27 3.36 -8.00 -7.82
C HIS A 27 3.07 -6.93 -8.86
N THR A 28 2.10 -7.17 -9.72
CA THR A 28 1.62 -6.21 -10.72
C THR A 28 0.21 -5.74 -10.37
N LEU A 29 -0.18 -4.58 -10.88
CA LEU A 29 -1.56 -4.13 -10.75
C LEU A 29 -2.51 -5.10 -11.45
N ALA A 30 -2.16 -5.54 -12.65
CA ALA A 30 -2.99 -6.45 -13.45
C ALA A 30 -3.28 -7.77 -12.73
N ASP A 31 -2.28 -8.35 -12.06
CA ASP A 31 -2.43 -9.61 -11.32
C ASP A 31 -3.25 -9.48 -10.03
N ASN A 32 -3.41 -8.25 -9.54
CA ASN A 32 -4.10 -7.96 -8.29
C ASN A 32 -5.48 -7.31 -8.49
N LEU A 33 -5.98 -7.26 -9.70
CA LEU A 33 -7.36 -6.81 -9.94
C LEU A 33 -8.33 -7.83 -9.34
N GLY A 34 -9.11 -7.38 -8.35
CA GLY A 34 -10.18 -8.21 -7.79
C GLY A 34 -11.39 -8.30 -8.71
N GLY A 35 -12.34 -9.17 -8.41
CA GLY A 35 -13.57 -9.31 -9.17
C GLY A 35 -14.40 -8.02 -9.26
N LYS A 36 -14.30 -7.14 -8.25
CA LYS A 36 -14.97 -5.83 -8.18
C LYS A 36 -14.01 -4.64 -8.27
N GLY A 37 -12.71 -4.88 -8.28
CA GLY A 37 -11.73 -3.81 -8.36
C GLY A 37 -10.56 -3.98 -7.40
N VAL A 38 -9.73 -2.95 -7.32
CA VAL A 38 -8.57 -2.89 -6.43
C VAL A 38 -8.48 -1.52 -5.76
N LEU A 39 -8.22 -1.54 -4.46
CA LEU A 39 -7.86 -0.34 -3.70
C LEU A 39 -6.33 -0.29 -3.56
N VAL A 40 -5.73 0.77 -4.06
CA VAL A 40 -4.30 1.04 -3.87
C VAL A 40 -4.14 2.15 -2.85
N MET A 41 -3.43 1.87 -1.76
CA MET A 41 -3.19 2.82 -0.68
C MET A 41 -1.71 3.11 -0.57
N PHE A 42 -1.35 4.38 -0.50
CA PHE A 42 0.02 4.80 -0.19
C PHE A 42 0.12 5.09 1.29
N ILE A 43 0.83 4.24 2.01
CA ILE A 43 1.00 4.35 3.47
C ILE A 43 2.46 4.20 3.85
N CYS A 44 2.81 4.63 5.07
CA CYS A 44 4.13 4.39 5.66
C CYS A 44 3.99 3.95 7.12
N ASN A 45 5.04 3.33 7.66
CA ASN A 45 4.99 2.72 8.99
C ASN A 45 5.14 3.74 10.13
N HIS A 46 5.71 4.90 9.86
CA HIS A 46 6.07 5.89 10.87
C HIS A 46 5.17 7.12 10.91
N CYS A 47 4.28 7.27 9.93
CA CYS A 47 3.36 8.41 9.90
C CYS A 47 2.35 8.32 11.05
N PRO A 48 2.29 9.30 11.97
CA PRO A 48 1.37 9.25 13.10
C PRO A 48 -0.09 9.14 12.69
N TYR A 49 -0.46 9.73 11.56
CA TYR A 49 -1.82 9.66 11.03
C TYR A 49 -2.17 8.25 10.53
N VAL A 50 -1.24 7.59 9.86
CA VAL A 50 -1.43 6.19 9.43
C VAL A 50 -1.51 5.27 10.64
N VAL A 51 -0.61 5.43 11.61
CA VAL A 51 -0.61 4.63 12.85
C VAL A 51 -1.93 4.80 13.61
N ALA A 52 -2.45 6.02 13.68
CA ALA A 52 -3.70 6.31 14.38
C ALA A 52 -4.92 5.60 13.79
N ILE A 53 -4.93 5.33 12.49
CA ILE A 53 -6.04 4.68 11.79
C ILE A 53 -5.75 3.24 11.39
N ALA A 54 -4.55 2.73 11.63
CA ALA A 54 -4.09 1.45 11.09
C ALA A 54 -4.99 0.27 11.47
N GLU A 55 -5.47 0.21 12.71
CA GLU A 55 -6.36 -0.84 13.17
C GLU A 55 -7.72 -0.81 12.44
N ARG A 56 -8.32 0.37 12.31
CA ARG A 56 -9.56 0.54 11.55
C ARG A 56 -9.36 0.27 10.08
N LEU A 57 -8.26 0.76 9.51
CA LEU A 57 -7.91 0.54 8.12
C LEU A 57 -7.77 -0.95 7.81
N ALA A 58 -7.11 -1.70 8.70
CA ALA A 58 -6.97 -3.14 8.59
C ALA A 58 -8.32 -3.85 8.62
N ALA A 59 -9.22 -3.45 9.53
CA ALA A 59 -10.57 -4.01 9.62
C ALA A 59 -11.39 -3.71 8.37
N ASP A 60 -11.39 -2.47 7.89
CA ASP A 60 -12.15 -2.04 6.71
C ASP A 60 -11.63 -2.71 5.43
N THR A 61 -10.33 -2.86 5.29
CA THR A 61 -9.74 -3.56 4.13
C THR A 61 -10.07 -5.05 4.13
N ALA A 62 -10.13 -5.69 5.30
CA ALA A 62 -10.58 -7.08 5.42
C ALA A 62 -12.02 -7.26 4.92
N VAL A 63 -12.92 -6.33 5.26
CA VAL A 63 -14.30 -6.31 4.74
C VAL A 63 -14.32 -6.17 3.22
N LEU A 64 -13.57 -5.21 2.67
CA LEU A 64 -13.48 -5.00 1.22
C LEU A 64 -12.99 -6.24 0.48
N MET A 65 -12.01 -6.93 1.02
CA MET A 65 -11.48 -8.16 0.43
C MET A 65 -12.53 -9.27 0.43
N GLY A 66 -13.34 -9.38 1.47
CA GLY A 66 -14.48 -10.29 1.53
C GLY A 66 -15.56 -9.95 0.50
N GLU A 67 -15.66 -8.70 0.08
CA GLU A 67 -16.60 -8.22 -0.94
C GLU A 67 -16.07 -8.37 -2.39
N GLY A 68 -14.84 -8.85 -2.57
CA GLY A 68 -14.24 -9.05 -3.90
C GLY A 68 -13.38 -7.87 -4.39
N VAL A 69 -13.05 -6.93 -3.52
CA VAL A 69 -12.10 -5.83 -3.80
C VAL A 69 -10.74 -6.21 -3.24
N ASN A 70 -9.73 -6.31 -4.08
CA ASN A 70 -8.36 -6.50 -3.61
C ASN A 70 -7.79 -5.21 -3.02
N VAL A 71 -6.82 -5.34 -2.13
CA VAL A 71 -6.19 -4.20 -1.47
C VAL A 71 -4.67 -4.32 -1.60
N LEU A 72 -4.04 -3.25 -2.09
CA LEU A 72 -2.60 -3.12 -2.16
C LEU A 72 -2.16 -1.94 -1.30
N ALA A 73 -1.36 -2.20 -0.29
CA ALA A 73 -0.70 -1.16 0.49
C ALA A 73 0.72 -0.94 -0.08
N VAL A 74 1.00 0.27 -0.50
CA VAL A 74 2.26 0.62 -1.18
C VAL A 74 3.05 1.60 -0.32
N MET A 75 4.29 1.24 -0.03
CA MET A 75 5.27 2.12 0.62
C MET A 75 6.02 2.91 -0.44
N SER A 76 5.84 4.21 -0.48
CA SER A 76 6.46 5.09 -1.48
C SER A 76 7.71 5.84 -0.99
N ASN A 77 8.05 5.74 0.31
CA ASN A 77 9.21 6.40 0.88
C ASN A 77 10.51 5.64 0.56
N ASP A 78 11.60 6.39 0.43
CA ASP A 78 12.93 5.77 0.33
C ASP A 78 13.36 5.27 1.70
N TYR A 79 13.28 3.96 1.91
CA TYR A 79 13.65 3.34 3.19
C TYR A 79 15.16 3.42 3.49
N ARG A 80 16.00 3.76 2.51
CA ARG A 80 17.42 4.04 2.75
C ARG A 80 17.60 5.33 3.53
N MET A 81 16.68 6.28 3.35
CA MET A 81 16.60 7.53 4.09
C MET A 81 15.79 7.38 5.37
N VAL A 82 14.74 6.55 5.35
CA VAL A 82 13.81 6.35 6.48
C VAL A 82 13.77 4.87 6.82
N ARG A 83 14.63 4.44 7.73
CA ARG A 83 14.77 3.02 8.12
C ARG A 83 13.50 2.41 8.71
N ALA A 84 12.65 3.23 9.33
CA ALA A 84 11.35 2.78 9.85
C ALA A 84 10.43 2.20 8.78
N ASP A 85 10.66 2.55 7.51
CA ASP A 85 9.89 2.09 6.35
C ASP A 85 10.60 0.97 5.58
N SER A 86 11.64 0.37 6.14
CA SER A 86 12.36 -0.75 5.53
C SER A 86 11.48 -2.00 5.40
N PRO A 87 11.78 -2.91 4.46
CA PRO A 87 11.00 -4.14 4.30
C PRO A 87 10.82 -4.97 5.58
N PRO A 88 11.84 -5.18 6.44
CA PRO A 88 11.63 -5.86 7.72
C PRO A 88 10.66 -5.14 8.65
N GLU A 89 10.71 -3.82 8.70
CA GLU A 89 9.79 -3.02 9.53
C GLU A 89 8.36 -3.04 8.98
N MET A 90 8.19 -3.08 7.66
CA MET A 90 6.89 -3.26 7.02
C MET A 90 6.24 -4.60 7.39
N LYS A 91 7.03 -5.68 7.44
CA LYS A 91 6.55 -6.98 7.91
C LYS A 91 6.06 -6.92 9.35
N LYS A 92 6.81 -6.26 10.23
CA LYS A 92 6.43 -6.08 11.63
C LYS A 92 5.14 -5.27 11.76
N PHE A 93 5.00 -4.21 10.99
CA PHE A 93 3.80 -3.38 10.98
C PHE A 93 2.58 -4.18 10.54
N ALA A 94 2.68 -4.91 9.43
CA ALA A 94 1.60 -5.75 8.92
C ALA A 94 1.21 -6.85 9.93
N ALA A 95 2.18 -7.50 10.56
CA ALA A 95 1.94 -8.52 11.56
C ALA A 95 1.29 -7.96 12.83
N HIS A 96 1.67 -6.76 13.25
CA HIS A 96 1.13 -6.10 14.44
C HIS A 96 -0.36 -5.81 14.31
N TYR A 97 -0.80 -5.33 13.15
CA TYR A 97 -2.21 -5.01 12.89
C TYR A 97 -3.04 -6.20 12.37
N GLY A 98 -2.39 -7.33 12.05
CA GLY A 98 -3.03 -8.64 11.88
C GLY A 98 -3.91 -8.84 10.64
N SER A 99 -4.22 -7.80 9.88
CA SER A 99 -5.21 -7.86 8.80
C SER A 99 -4.73 -7.35 7.45
N PHE A 100 -3.51 -6.85 7.37
CA PHE A 100 -2.88 -6.63 6.07
C PHE A 100 -2.37 -8.00 5.60
N PRO A 101 -2.89 -8.56 4.51
CA PRO A 101 -2.42 -9.84 4.01
C PRO A 101 -0.90 -9.74 3.80
N ARG A 102 -0.15 -10.64 4.42
CA ARG A 102 1.31 -10.68 4.29
C ARG A 102 1.77 -10.76 2.83
N GLU A 103 0.89 -11.22 1.97
CA GLU A 103 1.12 -11.43 0.56
C GLU A 103 0.81 -10.22 -0.32
N GLN A 104 0.29 -9.12 0.24
CA GLN A 104 -0.19 -7.99 -0.53
C GLN A 104 0.38 -6.63 -0.08
N MET A 105 1.55 -6.61 0.55
CA MET A 105 2.26 -5.36 0.83
C MET A 105 3.49 -5.25 -0.08
N PRO A 106 3.34 -4.78 -1.33
CA PRO A 106 4.49 -4.50 -2.15
C PRO A 106 5.30 -3.36 -1.53
N SER A 107 6.56 -3.59 -1.28
CA SER A 107 7.47 -2.54 -0.88
C SER A 107 8.05 -1.88 -2.11
N MET A 108 7.84 -0.59 -2.26
CA MET A 108 8.55 0.17 -3.26
C MET A 108 9.89 0.63 -2.74
N GLY A 109 10.96 0.02 -3.23
CA GLY A 109 12.27 0.65 -3.26
C GLY A 109 12.47 1.46 -4.54
N CYS A 110 11.44 2.14 -5.05
CA CYS A 110 11.62 2.95 -6.25
C CYS A 110 10.59 4.07 -6.32
N SER A 111 11.10 5.26 -6.54
CA SER A 111 10.32 6.45 -6.83
C SER A 111 9.45 6.25 -8.07
N ILE A 112 8.15 6.09 -7.92
CA ILE A 112 7.25 6.43 -9.00
C ILE A 112 7.30 7.95 -9.12
N LYS A 113 7.94 8.43 -10.16
CA LYS A 113 7.78 9.82 -10.53
C LYS A 113 6.36 10.00 -11.05
N TRP A 114 5.51 10.56 -10.25
CA TRP A 114 4.24 11.09 -10.72
C TRP A 114 4.54 12.29 -11.60
N ARG A 115 4.17 12.20 -12.83
CA ARG A 115 4.19 13.36 -13.71
C ARG A 115 2.89 14.14 -13.56
#